data_6b5c5a9dcbc6c273d331eca362b98769
#
_entry.id   6b5c5a9dcbc6c273d331eca362b98769
#
_cell.length_a   1.000
_cell.length_b   1.000
_cell.length_c   1.000
_cell.angle_alpha   90.00
_cell.angle_beta   90.00
_cell.angle_gamma   90.00
#
_symmetry.space_group_name_H-M   'P 1'
#
loop_
_entity.id
_entity.type
_entity.pdbx_description
1 polymer ?
#
loop_
_entity_poly.entity_id
_entity_poly.type
_entity_poly.pdbx_seq_one_letter_code
_entity_poly.pdbx_strand_id
1 'polypeptide(L)'
;MKVTVVGAGAVGATCADNIARAALAEELVLLDIKEGLAEGKAQDMMQTAALLGFDTRITGSTNDYSKTAGSDVVVITSGLPRKPGMTREELIGTNAGIVKGVAENILKHSPNAILIIISNPMDTMTYLALTATGLPKNRIIGMGGTLDSARFKYQLSQHLGCSPADLNAVVVGGHGDTTMIPLIRLATWNSAPVTKFLSTEQQKQIVADTMVGGATLTKLIGTSAWYAPGAAGAALVESILRDEKKLFTCCVSLNGEYGQKDICLGVPVTIGRNGWEKILDFGLDAEEQALFSKSADAVRSMNDVLKTL
;
A
#
# COMPACT_ATOMS: atom_id res chain seq x y z
N MET A 1 4.26 1.37 -21.69
CA MET A 1 3.40 1.52 -20.48
C MET A 1 3.87 2.74 -19.71
N LYS A 2 2.94 3.42 -19.05
CA LYS A 2 3.18 4.65 -18.29
C LYS A 2 2.69 4.54 -16.86
N VAL A 3 3.50 4.99 -15.91
CA VAL A 3 3.16 5.06 -14.49
C VAL A 3 3.26 6.50 -14.02
N THR A 4 2.34 6.91 -13.14
CA THR A 4 2.46 8.17 -12.40
C THR A 4 2.55 7.89 -10.91
N VAL A 5 3.48 8.55 -10.23
CA VAL A 5 3.56 8.60 -8.77
C VAL A 5 3.22 10.02 -8.31
N VAL A 6 2.14 10.16 -7.55
CA VAL A 6 1.70 11.45 -7.00
C VAL A 6 2.15 11.58 -5.56
N GLY A 7 2.94 12.60 -5.30
CA GLY A 7 3.67 12.83 -4.07
C GLY A 7 5.15 12.48 -4.23
N ALA A 8 6.03 13.49 -4.36
CA ALA A 8 7.47 13.30 -4.47
C ALA A 8 8.18 13.29 -3.10
N GLY A 9 7.45 12.96 -2.03
CA GLY A 9 8.02 12.71 -0.71
C GLY A 9 8.94 11.50 -0.69
N ALA A 10 9.38 11.06 0.50
CA ALA A 10 10.29 9.93 0.62
C ALA A 10 9.69 8.61 0.08
N VAL A 11 8.42 8.33 0.39
CA VAL A 11 7.72 7.12 -0.09
C VAL A 11 7.56 7.14 -1.60
N GLY A 12 7.05 8.23 -2.17
CA GLY A 12 6.82 8.32 -3.61
C GLY A 12 8.12 8.27 -4.41
N ALA A 13 9.16 8.97 -3.97
CA ALA A 13 10.48 8.90 -4.60
C ALA A 13 11.08 7.48 -4.56
N THR A 14 10.95 6.79 -3.41
CA THR A 14 11.40 5.38 -3.30
C THR A 14 10.59 4.46 -4.21
N CYS A 15 9.27 4.66 -4.30
CA CYS A 15 8.43 3.88 -5.22
C CYS A 15 8.86 4.11 -6.68
N ALA A 16 9.06 5.36 -7.08
CA ALA A 16 9.52 5.74 -8.41
C ALA A 16 10.89 5.13 -8.74
N ASP A 17 11.85 5.20 -7.83
CA ASP A 17 13.17 4.61 -7.99
C ASP A 17 13.11 3.09 -8.18
N ASN A 18 12.31 2.38 -7.38
CA ASN A 18 12.11 0.92 -7.54
C ASN A 18 11.47 0.57 -8.89
N ILE A 19 10.46 1.33 -9.35
CA ILE A 19 9.81 1.13 -10.64
C ILE A 19 10.83 1.32 -11.78
N ALA A 20 11.64 2.36 -11.71
CA ALA A 20 12.64 2.67 -12.72
C ALA A 20 13.75 1.60 -12.81
N ARG A 21 14.33 1.23 -11.67
CA ARG A 21 15.40 0.20 -11.59
C ARG A 21 14.94 -1.17 -12.08
N ALA A 22 13.69 -1.52 -11.86
CA ALA A 22 13.10 -2.77 -12.34
C ALA A 22 12.64 -2.68 -13.81
N ALA A 23 12.83 -1.53 -14.49
CA ALA A 23 12.42 -1.26 -15.87
C ALA A 23 10.95 -1.67 -16.14
N LEU A 24 10.04 -1.32 -15.19
CA LEU A 24 8.65 -1.75 -15.26
C LEU A 24 7.83 -0.94 -16.26
N ALA A 25 8.21 0.30 -16.54
CA ALA A 25 7.49 1.21 -17.40
C ALA A 25 8.45 1.93 -18.37
N GLU A 26 7.95 2.33 -19.53
CA GLU A 26 8.69 3.17 -20.47
C GLU A 26 8.74 4.62 -20.00
N GLU A 27 7.63 5.09 -19.41
CA GLU A 27 7.48 6.43 -18.86
C GLU A 27 7.05 6.38 -17.39
N LEU A 28 7.73 7.17 -16.58
CA LEU A 28 7.40 7.40 -15.18
C LEU A 28 7.28 8.90 -14.92
N VAL A 29 6.10 9.33 -14.46
CA VAL A 29 5.87 10.72 -14.05
C VAL A 29 5.88 10.79 -12.54
N LEU A 30 6.73 11.64 -11.97
CA LEU A 30 6.68 12.02 -10.57
C LEU A 30 6.02 13.39 -10.45
N LEU A 31 4.90 13.48 -9.73
CA LEU A 31 4.12 14.71 -9.60
C LEU A 31 4.05 15.16 -8.15
N ASP A 32 4.28 16.45 -7.89
CA ASP A 32 4.14 17.07 -6.57
C ASP A 32 3.59 18.48 -6.70
N ILE A 33 3.04 19.02 -5.61
CA ILE A 33 2.62 20.42 -5.53
C ILE A 33 3.77 21.37 -5.17
N LYS A 34 4.84 20.84 -4.57
CA LYS A 34 6.00 21.63 -4.17
C LYS A 34 6.89 21.88 -5.39
N GLU A 35 7.04 23.17 -5.71
CA GLU A 35 7.79 23.63 -6.88
C GLU A 35 9.19 23.05 -6.94
N GLY A 36 9.56 22.48 -8.08
CA GLY A 36 10.87 21.93 -8.38
C GLY A 36 11.22 20.60 -7.69
N LEU A 37 10.42 20.14 -6.71
CA LEU A 37 10.75 18.93 -5.95
C LEU A 37 10.69 17.67 -6.81
N ALA A 38 9.63 17.52 -7.60
CA ALA A 38 9.44 16.37 -8.47
C ALA A 38 10.46 16.37 -9.61
N GLU A 39 10.70 17.52 -10.21
CA GLU A 39 11.66 17.71 -11.30
C GLU A 39 13.09 17.40 -10.84
N GLY A 40 13.49 17.94 -9.69
CA GLY A 40 14.82 17.68 -9.12
C GLY A 40 15.05 16.20 -8.83
N LYS A 41 14.09 15.53 -8.19
CA LYS A 41 14.18 14.10 -7.91
C LYS A 41 14.16 13.24 -9.18
N ALA A 42 13.33 13.57 -10.16
CA ALA A 42 13.30 12.88 -11.43
C ALA A 42 14.65 12.99 -12.16
N GLN A 43 15.24 14.18 -12.17
CA GLN A 43 16.56 14.40 -12.77
C GLN A 43 17.66 13.61 -12.03
N ASP A 44 17.65 13.61 -10.69
CA ASP A 44 18.61 12.85 -9.87
C ASP A 44 18.49 11.34 -10.13
N MET A 45 17.27 10.79 -10.15
CA MET A 45 17.04 9.38 -10.52
C MET A 45 17.51 9.08 -11.94
N MET A 46 17.24 9.95 -12.93
CA MET A 46 17.70 9.75 -14.32
C MET A 46 19.23 9.72 -14.44
N GLN A 47 19.97 10.43 -13.59
CA GLN A 47 21.43 10.35 -13.56
C GLN A 47 21.94 8.97 -13.11
N THR A 48 21.13 8.20 -12.37
CA THR A 48 21.49 6.83 -12.00
C THR A 48 21.29 5.81 -13.12
N ALA A 49 20.56 6.14 -14.18
CA ALA A 49 20.23 5.23 -15.28
C ALA A 49 21.48 4.64 -15.96
N ALA A 50 22.48 5.45 -16.24
CA ALA A 50 23.75 5.01 -16.83
C ALA A 50 24.55 4.07 -15.90
N LEU A 51 24.35 4.16 -14.59
CA LEU A 51 25.04 3.35 -13.58
C LEU A 51 24.32 2.04 -13.29
N LEU A 52 22.98 2.05 -13.36
CA LEU A 52 22.11 0.95 -12.96
C LEU A 52 21.51 0.18 -14.15
N GLY A 53 21.65 0.70 -15.36
CA GLY A 53 21.28 0.01 -16.60
C GLY A 53 19.78 -0.08 -16.84
N PHE A 54 19.04 1.00 -16.60
CA PHE A 54 17.61 1.07 -16.96
C PHE A 54 17.35 2.20 -17.97
N ASP A 55 16.27 2.08 -18.75
CA ASP A 55 15.86 3.03 -19.80
C ASP A 55 14.51 3.70 -19.52
N THR A 56 13.89 3.46 -18.36
CA THR A 56 12.67 4.14 -17.94
C THR A 56 12.87 5.64 -17.94
N ARG A 57 12.10 6.38 -18.74
CA ARG A 57 12.16 7.84 -18.80
C ARG A 57 11.39 8.44 -17.63
N ILE A 58 12.09 9.04 -16.68
CA ILE A 58 11.50 9.68 -15.50
C ILE A 58 11.38 11.19 -15.75
N THR A 59 10.18 11.74 -15.57
CA THR A 59 9.92 13.17 -15.64
C THR A 59 9.27 13.65 -14.37
N GLY A 60 9.69 14.82 -13.87
CA GLY A 60 9.04 15.51 -12.77
C GLY A 60 8.02 16.52 -13.27
N SER A 61 7.02 16.81 -12.46
CA SER A 61 6.01 17.81 -12.77
C SER A 61 5.46 18.47 -11.50
N THR A 62 5.54 19.80 -11.46
CA THR A 62 4.92 20.60 -10.39
C THR A 62 3.48 20.93 -10.75
N ASN A 63 2.53 20.32 -10.05
CA ASN A 63 1.08 20.60 -10.13
C ASN A 63 0.46 20.57 -11.55
N ASP A 64 1.17 20.05 -12.55
CA ASP A 64 0.65 19.91 -13.93
C ASP A 64 0.19 18.47 -14.18
N TYR A 65 -1.08 18.22 -13.93
CA TYR A 65 -1.70 16.91 -14.14
C TYR A 65 -1.80 16.50 -15.61
N SER A 66 -1.63 17.41 -16.57
CA SER A 66 -1.63 17.04 -18.00
C SER A 66 -0.49 16.06 -18.35
N LYS A 67 0.60 16.11 -17.61
CA LYS A 67 1.74 15.18 -17.76
C LYS A 67 1.39 13.73 -17.39
N THR A 68 0.36 13.54 -16.59
CA THR A 68 -0.10 12.20 -16.19
C THR A 68 -0.97 11.51 -17.25
N ALA A 69 -1.31 12.20 -18.33
CA ALA A 69 -2.19 11.68 -19.37
C ALA A 69 -1.74 10.32 -19.91
N GLY A 70 -2.70 9.38 -19.99
CA GLY A 70 -2.46 8.02 -20.50
C GLY A 70 -1.71 7.10 -19.53
N SER A 71 -1.70 7.39 -18.23
CA SER A 71 -1.12 6.49 -17.22
C SER A 71 -1.95 5.21 -17.09
N ASP A 72 -1.28 4.06 -17.13
CA ASP A 72 -1.87 2.74 -16.88
C ASP A 72 -2.09 2.53 -15.38
N VAL A 73 -1.12 2.95 -14.56
CA VAL A 73 -1.17 2.85 -13.09
C VAL A 73 -0.78 4.18 -12.47
N VAL A 74 -1.50 4.58 -11.44
CA VAL A 74 -1.18 5.77 -10.64
C VAL A 74 -1.05 5.39 -9.17
N VAL A 75 0.11 5.69 -8.59
CA VAL A 75 0.39 5.49 -7.16
C VAL A 75 0.21 6.80 -6.43
N ILE A 76 -0.73 6.85 -5.48
CA ILE A 76 -1.04 8.05 -4.69
C ILE A 76 -0.39 7.94 -3.31
N THR A 77 0.68 8.70 -3.11
CA THR A 77 1.41 8.79 -1.83
C THR A 77 1.25 10.15 -1.16
N SER A 78 0.53 11.06 -1.82
CA SER A 78 0.30 12.42 -1.34
C SER A 78 -0.58 12.44 -0.10
N GLY A 79 -0.20 13.26 0.86
CA GLY A 79 -0.90 13.44 2.13
C GLY A 79 0.03 14.05 3.17
N LEU A 80 -0.54 14.57 4.24
CA LEU A 80 0.23 15.09 5.36
C LEU A 80 0.46 13.98 6.40
N PRO A 81 1.67 13.86 6.96
CA PRO A 81 1.90 13.04 8.12
C PRO A 81 1.18 13.65 9.34
N ARG A 82 0.80 12.83 10.30
CA ARG A 82 0.21 13.31 11.56
C ARG A 82 1.20 14.20 12.30
N LYS A 83 0.79 15.43 12.58
CA LYS A 83 1.58 16.38 13.38
C LYS A 83 1.29 16.21 14.88
N PRO A 84 2.23 16.56 15.78
CA PRO A 84 1.93 16.64 17.19
C PRO A 84 0.74 17.54 17.47
N GLY A 85 -0.22 17.07 18.30
CA GLY A 85 -1.45 17.78 18.63
C GLY A 85 -2.60 17.66 17.62
N MET A 86 -2.36 17.10 16.43
CA MET A 86 -3.43 16.86 15.46
C MET A 86 -4.30 15.68 15.87
N THR A 87 -5.61 15.84 15.87
CA THR A 87 -6.56 14.75 16.10
C THR A 87 -6.57 13.78 14.90
N ARG A 88 -7.17 12.60 15.09
CA ARG A 88 -7.33 11.63 14.00
C ARG A 88 -8.29 12.17 12.94
N GLU A 89 -9.37 12.79 13.37
CA GLU A 89 -10.41 13.40 12.52
C GLU A 89 -9.83 14.52 11.65
N GLU A 90 -9.01 15.40 12.21
CA GLU A 90 -8.33 16.48 11.47
C GLU A 90 -7.39 15.90 10.40
N LEU A 91 -6.67 14.82 10.72
CA LEU A 91 -5.81 14.13 9.74
C LEU A 91 -6.64 13.53 8.61
N ILE A 92 -7.74 12.84 8.95
CA ILE A 92 -8.65 12.24 7.96
C ILE A 92 -9.21 13.35 7.06
N GLY A 93 -9.73 14.44 7.63
CA GLY A 93 -10.32 15.54 6.86
C GLY A 93 -9.32 16.17 5.89
N THR A 94 -8.11 16.46 6.37
CA THR A 94 -7.06 17.04 5.52
C THR A 94 -6.67 16.09 4.37
N ASN A 95 -6.39 14.84 4.69
CA ASN A 95 -5.94 13.87 3.68
C ASN A 95 -7.08 13.44 2.75
N ALA A 96 -8.33 13.44 3.20
CA ALA A 96 -9.49 13.21 2.35
C ALA A 96 -9.60 14.24 1.22
N GLY A 97 -9.46 15.51 1.53
CA GLY A 97 -9.45 16.58 0.52
C GLY A 97 -8.31 16.40 -0.49
N ILE A 98 -7.12 16.05 -0.01
CA ILE A 98 -5.94 15.81 -0.87
C ILE A 98 -6.16 14.60 -1.79
N VAL A 99 -6.50 13.44 -1.24
CA VAL A 99 -6.65 12.19 -2.02
C VAL A 99 -7.78 12.29 -3.02
N LYS A 100 -8.93 12.85 -2.62
CA LYS A 100 -10.06 13.10 -3.53
C LYS A 100 -9.66 14.00 -4.68
N GLY A 101 -9.08 15.16 -4.40
CA GLY A 101 -8.66 16.10 -5.42
C GLY A 101 -7.60 15.53 -6.37
N VAL A 102 -6.64 14.76 -5.86
CA VAL A 102 -5.65 14.05 -6.68
C VAL A 102 -6.34 13.02 -7.58
N ALA A 103 -7.18 12.15 -7.04
CA ALA A 103 -7.86 11.12 -7.82
C ALA A 103 -8.74 11.72 -8.93
N GLU A 104 -9.54 12.74 -8.63
CA GLU A 104 -10.36 13.45 -9.59
C GLU A 104 -9.55 14.10 -10.72
N ASN A 105 -8.42 14.73 -10.39
CA ASN A 105 -7.56 15.37 -11.39
C ASN A 105 -6.83 14.32 -12.26
N ILE A 106 -6.36 13.23 -11.68
CA ILE A 106 -5.78 12.11 -12.43
C ILE A 106 -6.79 11.56 -13.46
N LEU A 107 -8.03 11.33 -13.05
CA LEU A 107 -9.04 10.72 -13.94
C LEU A 107 -9.46 11.61 -15.11
N LYS A 108 -9.27 12.93 -15.02
CA LYS A 108 -9.46 13.85 -16.17
C LYS A 108 -8.48 13.55 -17.30
N HIS A 109 -7.28 13.05 -16.98
CA HIS A 109 -6.21 12.79 -17.94
C HIS A 109 -5.95 11.29 -18.18
N SER A 110 -6.31 10.45 -17.22
CA SER A 110 -6.11 8.99 -17.24
C SER A 110 -7.35 8.25 -16.73
N PRO A 111 -8.49 8.30 -17.46
CA PRO A 111 -9.78 7.80 -16.98
C PRO A 111 -9.82 6.28 -16.77
N ASN A 112 -8.85 5.56 -17.34
CA ASN A 112 -8.74 4.12 -17.24
C ASN A 112 -7.64 3.63 -16.28
N ALA A 113 -6.96 4.52 -15.57
CA ALA A 113 -5.89 4.17 -14.66
C ALA A 113 -6.35 3.26 -13.52
N ILE A 114 -5.45 2.39 -13.07
CA ILE A 114 -5.58 1.68 -11.80
C ILE A 114 -4.93 2.56 -10.74
N LEU A 115 -5.65 2.83 -9.64
CA LEU A 115 -5.17 3.67 -8.54
C LEU A 115 -4.67 2.78 -7.38
N ILE A 116 -3.42 2.99 -6.98
CA ILE A 116 -2.83 2.38 -5.78
C ILE A 116 -2.73 3.46 -4.71
N ILE A 117 -3.42 3.27 -3.59
CA ILE A 117 -3.49 4.22 -2.49
C ILE A 117 -2.47 3.82 -1.41
N ILE A 118 -1.58 4.74 -1.07
CA ILE A 118 -0.59 4.59 0.02
C ILE A 118 -0.82 5.64 1.12
N SER A 119 -1.54 6.72 0.78
CA SER A 119 -1.86 7.82 1.69
C SER A 119 -2.63 7.36 2.92
N ASN A 120 -2.26 7.83 4.11
CA ASN A 120 -2.87 7.45 5.39
C ASN A 120 -3.97 8.45 5.85
N PRO A 121 -4.99 7.93 6.58
CA PRO A 121 -5.26 6.52 6.95
C PRO A 121 -5.66 5.70 5.72
N MET A 122 -4.85 4.69 5.38
CA MET A 122 -4.87 4.05 4.08
C MET A 122 -6.22 3.37 3.75
N ASP A 123 -6.83 2.66 4.69
CA ASP A 123 -8.12 1.98 4.47
C ASP A 123 -9.23 3.00 4.17
N THR A 124 -9.28 4.08 4.96
CA THR A 124 -10.24 5.18 4.79
C THR A 124 -10.01 5.93 3.48
N MET A 125 -8.75 6.19 3.10
CA MET A 125 -8.42 6.86 1.84
C MET A 125 -8.73 5.98 0.62
N THR A 126 -8.58 4.65 0.75
CA THR A 126 -8.98 3.69 -0.29
C THR A 126 -10.50 3.68 -0.47
N TYR A 127 -11.26 3.64 0.62
CA TYR A 127 -12.72 3.74 0.59
C TYR A 127 -13.19 5.08 -0.03
N LEU A 128 -12.56 6.19 0.36
CA LEU A 128 -12.83 7.52 -0.21
C LEU A 128 -12.55 7.55 -1.72
N ALA A 129 -11.40 7.04 -2.17
CA ALA A 129 -11.06 7.00 -3.58
C ALA A 129 -12.08 6.21 -4.39
N LEU A 130 -12.55 5.06 -3.86
CA LEU A 130 -13.59 4.26 -4.49
C LEU A 130 -14.91 5.04 -4.62
N THR A 131 -15.39 5.63 -3.54
CA THR A 131 -16.69 6.31 -3.52
C THR A 131 -16.69 7.64 -4.27
N ALA A 132 -15.59 8.37 -4.26
CA ALA A 132 -15.48 9.67 -4.93
C ALA A 132 -15.28 9.55 -6.45
N THR A 133 -14.60 8.49 -6.92
CA THR A 133 -14.24 8.37 -8.34
C THR A 133 -15.27 7.62 -9.18
N GLY A 134 -16.03 6.72 -8.56
CA GLY A 134 -16.95 5.83 -9.27
C GLY A 134 -16.25 4.83 -10.20
N LEU A 135 -14.93 4.66 -10.08
CA LEU A 135 -14.19 3.64 -10.84
C LEU A 135 -14.69 2.22 -10.51
N PRO A 136 -14.56 1.29 -11.43
CA PRO A 136 -14.75 -0.13 -11.13
C PRO A 136 -13.89 -0.53 -9.91
N LYS A 137 -14.51 -1.23 -8.95
CA LYS A 137 -13.88 -1.56 -7.67
C LYS A 137 -12.51 -2.23 -7.79
N ASN A 138 -12.31 -3.04 -8.83
CA ASN A 138 -11.05 -3.72 -9.09
C ASN A 138 -9.89 -2.80 -9.49
N ARG A 139 -10.16 -1.54 -9.82
CA ARG A 139 -9.15 -0.52 -10.15
C ARG A 139 -8.71 0.33 -8.96
N ILE A 140 -9.24 0.10 -7.78
CA ILE A 140 -8.85 0.79 -6.56
C ILE A 140 -8.22 -0.21 -5.59
N ILE A 141 -6.96 0.03 -5.22
CA ILE A 141 -6.15 -0.87 -4.40
C ILE A 141 -5.46 -0.07 -3.31
N GLY A 142 -5.66 -0.44 -2.05
CA GLY A 142 -4.88 0.08 -0.93
C GLY A 142 -3.71 -0.86 -0.61
N MET A 143 -2.50 -0.33 -0.54
CA MET A 143 -1.26 -1.11 -0.46
C MET A 143 -1.04 -1.79 0.91
N GLY A 144 -1.62 -1.32 2.01
CA GLY A 144 -1.32 -1.63 3.42
C GLY A 144 -0.85 -3.04 3.75
N GLY A 145 -1.69 -4.05 3.52
CA GLY A 145 -1.39 -5.44 3.88
C GLY A 145 -0.16 -6.03 3.17
N THR A 146 0.20 -5.55 1.98
CA THR A 146 1.43 -5.93 1.27
C THR A 146 2.67 -5.55 2.09
N LEU A 147 2.68 -4.33 2.63
CA LEU A 147 3.74 -3.84 3.52
C LEU A 147 3.75 -4.60 4.85
N ASP A 148 2.57 -4.79 5.46
CA ASP A 148 2.47 -5.45 6.76
C ASP A 148 2.90 -6.91 6.69
N SER A 149 2.58 -7.60 5.58
CA SER A 149 3.07 -8.96 5.31
C SER A 149 4.60 -9.01 5.12
N ALA A 150 5.20 -7.98 4.51
CA ALA A 150 6.66 -7.88 4.41
C ALA A 150 7.30 -7.68 5.79
N ARG A 151 6.72 -6.86 6.66
CA ARG A 151 7.15 -6.70 8.06
C ARG A 151 7.04 -8.01 8.84
N PHE A 152 5.94 -8.72 8.65
CA PHE A 152 5.73 -10.02 9.29
C PHE A 152 6.79 -11.04 8.86
N LYS A 153 7.10 -11.13 7.57
CA LYS A 153 8.19 -11.98 7.06
C LYS A 153 9.56 -11.57 7.64
N TYR A 154 9.80 -10.27 7.80
CA TYR A 154 11.01 -9.78 8.44
C TYR A 154 11.10 -10.27 9.90
N GLN A 155 10.05 -10.12 10.70
CA GLN A 155 10.05 -10.58 12.08
C GLN A 155 10.25 -12.10 12.18
N LEU A 156 9.56 -12.87 11.35
CA LEU A 156 9.76 -14.32 11.25
C LEU A 156 11.21 -14.67 10.93
N SER A 157 11.83 -13.98 9.95
CA SER A 157 13.20 -14.24 9.53
C SER A 157 14.22 -14.02 10.64
N GLN A 158 14.01 -12.99 11.49
CA GLN A 158 14.89 -12.70 12.62
C GLN A 158 14.87 -13.82 13.69
N HIS A 159 13.70 -14.39 13.95
CA HIS A 159 13.54 -15.45 14.93
C HIS A 159 13.99 -16.83 14.39
N LEU A 160 13.80 -17.07 13.09
CA LEU A 160 14.15 -18.34 12.44
C LEU A 160 15.60 -18.38 11.92
N GLY A 161 16.27 -17.23 11.83
CA GLY A 161 17.62 -17.14 11.26
C GLY A 161 17.66 -17.52 9.76
N CYS A 162 16.60 -17.19 9.00
CA CYS A 162 16.44 -17.58 7.59
C CYS A 162 16.25 -16.38 6.66
N SER A 163 16.32 -16.61 5.35
CA SER A 163 15.99 -15.61 4.35
C SER A 163 14.50 -15.24 4.42
N PRO A 164 14.14 -13.91 4.49
CA PRO A 164 12.74 -13.50 4.40
C PRO A 164 12.08 -13.86 3.05
N ALA A 165 12.87 -14.10 2.01
CA ALA A 165 12.37 -14.54 0.69
C ALA A 165 11.84 -15.99 0.70
N ASP A 166 12.28 -16.82 1.65
CA ASP A 166 11.82 -18.20 1.80
C ASP A 166 10.52 -18.30 2.63
N LEU A 167 10.03 -17.18 3.13
CA LEU A 167 8.85 -17.14 4.00
C LEU A 167 7.60 -16.77 3.22
N ASN A 168 6.52 -17.52 3.45
CA ASN A 168 5.17 -17.15 3.03
C ASN A 168 4.37 -16.79 4.27
N ALA A 169 3.89 -15.55 4.34
CA ALA A 169 3.16 -15.03 5.48
C ALA A 169 2.26 -13.87 5.03
N VAL A 170 1.09 -13.75 5.63
CA VAL A 170 0.09 -12.74 5.27
C VAL A 170 -0.44 -12.05 6.50
N VAL A 171 -0.76 -10.76 6.35
CA VAL A 171 -1.45 -9.94 7.34
C VAL A 171 -2.75 -9.46 6.72
N VAL A 172 -3.87 -9.69 7.39
CA VAL A 172 -5.21 -9.25 6.96
C VAL A 172 -5.76 -8.17 7.89
N GLY A 173 -6.92 -7.60 7.56
CA GLY A 173 -7.55 -6.55 8.36
C GLY A 173 -7.10 -5.14 7.97
N GLY A 174 -7.36 -4.16 8.82
CA GLY A 174 -7.00 -2.75 8.61
C GLY A 174 -5.51 -2.50 8.78
N HIS A 175 -5.01 -1.46 8.10
CA HIS A 175 -3.61 -1.04 8.15
C HIS A 175 -3.33 -0.13 9.35
N GLY A 176 -3.44 -0.66 10.55
CA GLY A 176 -3.15 0.08 11.79
C GLY A 176 -2.66 -0.85 12.88
N ASP A 177 -1.88 -0.31 13.82
CA ASP A 177 -1.20 -1.07 14.89
C ASP A 177 -2.14 -1.95 15.73
N THR A 178 -3.44 -1.63 15.77
CA THR A 178 -4.47 -2.37 16.52
C THR A 178 -5.49 -3.09 15.64
N THR A 179 -5.37 -2.97 14.32
CA THR A 179 -6.36 -3.49 13.37
C THR A 179 -5.81 -4.54 12.41
N MET A 180 -4.48 -4.63 12.25
CA MET A 180 -3.87 -5.68 11.45
C MET A 180 -3.84 -7.02 12.19
N ILE A 181 -3.93 -8.11 11.44
CA ILE A 181 -4.02 -9.48 11.95
C ILE A 181 -2.99 -10.34 11.21
N PRO A 182 -1.77 -10.52 11.76
CA PRO A 182 -0.80 -11.45 11.22
C PRO A 182 -1.26 -12.90 11.40
N LEU A 183 -1.47 -13.62 10.30
CA LEU A 183 -1.95 -15.01 10.32
C LEU A 183 -0.80 -15.99 10.55
N ILE A 184 -0.26 -16.04 11.78
CA ILE A 184 0.90 -16.88 12.14
C ILE A 184 0.63 -18.38 11.88
N ARG A 185 -0.60 -18.83 12.06
CA ARG A 185 -1.05 -20.19 11.80
C ARG A 185 -0.82 -20.63 10.35
N LEU A 186 -0.95 -19.68 9.41
CA LEU A 186 -0.80 -19.93 7.97
C LEU A 186 0.61 -19.62 7.46
N ALA A 187 1.48 -19.07 8.30
CA ALA A 187 2.84 -18.75 7.88
C ALA A 187 3.67 -20.00 7.68
N THR A 188 4.46 -20.03 6.60
CA THR A 188 5.33 -21.15 6.27
C THR A 188 6.76 -20.71 5.92
N TRP A 189 7.73 -21.51 6.29
CA TRP A 189 9.09 -21.48 5.77
C TRP A 189 9.16 -22.49 4.63
N ASN A 190 9.21 -22.00 3.39
CA ASN A 190 8.85 -22.78 2.21
C ASN A 190 7.47 -23.47 2.42
N SER A 191 7.42 -24.78 2.51
CA SER A 191 6.17 -25.52 2.73
C SER A 191 5.97 -25.99 4.17
N ALA A 192 6.91 -25.74 5.08
CA ALA A 192 6.81 -26.16 6.48
C ALA A 192 6.14 -25.06 7.33
N PRO A 193 5.09 -25.37 8.12
CA PRO A 193 4.49 -24.40 9.03
C PRO A 193 5.53 -23.85 10.02
N VAL A 194 5.64 -22.53 10.15
CA VAL A 194 6.59 -21.87 11.08
C VAL A 194 6.33 -22.24 12.53
N THR A 195 5.09 -22.60 12.86
CA THR A 195 4.68 -23.05 14.20
C THR A 195 5.41 -24.31 14.67
N LYS A 196 6.01 -25.09 13.77
CA LYS A 196 6.86 -26.24 14.13
C LYS A 196 8.23 -25.85 14.67
N PHE A 197 8.67 -24.65 14.39
CA PHE A 197 10.03 -24.17 14.70
C PHE A 197 10.04 -23.08 15.79
N LEU A 198 8.87 -22.54 16.15
CA LEU A 198 8.71 -21.43 17.07
C LEU A 198 7.88 -21.83 18.29
N SER A 199 8.35 -21.47 19.48
CA SER A 199 7.51 -21.62 20.69
C SER A 199 6.26 -20.72 20.64
N THR A 200 5.28 -21.00 21.45
CA THR A 200 4.05 -20.17 21.55
C THR A 200 4.39 -18.73 21.93
N GLU A 201 5.35 -18.52 22.81
CA GLU A 201 5.82 -17.21 23.26
C GLU A 201 6.48 -16.44 22.10
N GLN A 202 7.32 -17.11 21.32
CA GLN A 202 7.94 -16.51 20.12
C GLN A 202 6.89 -16.13 19.08
N GLN A 203 5.90 -17.00 18.85
CA GLN A 203 4.79 -16.71 17.92
C GLN A 203 4.03 -15.45 18.34
N LYS A 204 3.66 -15.32 19.64
CA LYS A 204 2.99 -14.14 20.17
C LYS A 204 3.85 -12.88 20.04
N GLN A 205 5.14 -12.99 20.33
CA GLN A 205 6.07 -11.86 20.22
C GLN A 205 6.19 -11.37 18.77
N ILE A 206 6.35 -12.28 17.82
CA ILE A 206 6.42 -11.97 16.37
C ILE A 206 5.18 -11.25 15.89
N VAL A 207 3.99 -11.70 16.30
CA VAL A 207 2.72 -11.05 15.97
C VAL A 207 2.68 -9.63 16.56
N ALA A 208 3.01 -9.47 17.84
CA ALA A 208 3.03 -8.17 18.50
C ALA A 208 4.02 -7.19 17.85
N ASP A 209 5.25 -7.63 17.57
CA ASP A 209 6.27 -6.80 16.93
C ASP A 209 5.90 -6.43 15.49
N THR A 210 5.20 -7.30 14.77
CA THR A 210 4.66 -7.00 13.44
C THR A 210 3.63 -5.87 13.53
N MET A 211 2.69 -5.96 14.46
CA MET A 211 1.62 -4.98 14.63
C MET A 211 2.15 -3.57 14.91
N VAL A 212 3.17 -3.45 15.77
CA VAL A 212 3.76 -2.15 16.13
C VAL A 212 4.94 -1.75 15.25
N GLY A 213 5.26 -2.51 14.21
CA GLY A 213 6.47 -2.31 13.38
C GLY A 213 6.56 -0.91 12.76
N GLY A 214 5.43 -0.32 12.36
CA GLY A 214 5.37 1.06 11.85
C GLY A 214 5.72 2.10 12.90
N ALA A 215 5.14 2.00 14.09
CA ALA A 215 5.40 2.89 15.22
C ALA A 215 6.86 2.76 15.71
N THR A 216 7.39 1.54 15.77
CA THR A 216 8.79 1.27 16.14
C THR A 216 9.76 1.98 15.19
N LEU A 217 9.57 1.86 13.88
CA LEU A 217 10.41 2.56 12.90
C LEU A 217 10.28 4.07 13.02
N THR A 218 9.07 4.59 13.19
CA THR A 218 8.86 6.03 13.39
C THR A 218 9.62 6.56 14.61
N LYS A 219 9.65 5.80 15.71
CA LYS A 219 10.41 6.16 16.91
C LYS A 219 11.92 6.14 16.64
N LEU A 220 12.43 5.19 15.88
CA LEU A 220 13.86 5.03 15.59
C LEU A 220 14.40 6.09 14.63
N ILE A 221 13.67 6.41 13.57
CA ILE A 221 14.13 7.29 12.49
C ILE A 221 13.54 8.70 12.54
N GLY A 222 12.64 8.97 13.51
CA GLY A 222 12.00 10.29 13.70
C GLY A 222 10.92 10.65 12.68
N THR A 223 10.61 9.75 11.76
CA THR A 223 9.57 9.92 10.73
C THR A 223 9.04 8.57 10.27
N SER A 224 7.96 8.56 9.48
CA SER A 224 7.41 7.32 8.92
C SER A 224 8.42 6.62 8.00
N ALA A 225 8.39 5.30 7.98
CA ALA A 225 9.17 4.48 7.04
C ALA A 225 8.85 4.85 5.58
N TRP A 226 9.81 4.70 4.68
CA TRP A 226 9.62 5.00 3.26
C TRP A 226 10.19 3.93 2.31
N TYR A 227 11.26 3.21 2.66
CA TYR A 227 11.85 2.18 1.80
C TYR A 227 10.88 1.03 1.54
N ALA A 228 10.37 0.39 2.59
CA ALA A 228 9.46 -0.73 2.46
C ALA A 228 8.09 -0.34 1.87
N PRO A 229 7.45 0.78 2.26
CA PRO A 229 6.24 1.25 1.59
C PRO A 229 6.44 1.54 0.09
N GLY A 230 7.55 2.18 -0.28
CA GLY A 230 7.87 2.44 -1.69
C GLY A 230 8.08 1.15 -2.49
N ALA A 231 8.81 0.18 -1.92
CA ALA A 231 9.01 -1.13 -2.53
C ALA A 231 7.68 -1.92 -2.66
N ALA A 232 6.81 -1.89 -1.64
CA ALA A 232 5.50 -2.54 -1.68
C ALA A 232 4.60 -1.94 -2.78
N GLY A 233 4.60 -0.60 -2.93
CA GLY A 233 3.90 0.05 -4.03
C GLY A 233 4.43 -0.38 -5.40
N ALA A 234 5.76 -0.42 -5.58
CA ALA A 234 6.39 -0.85 -6.81
C ALA A 234 6.08 -2.33 -7.15
N ALA A 235 6.02 -3.21 -6.15
CA ALA A 235 5.67 -4.63 -6.35
C ALA A 235 4.24 -4.80 -6.87
N LEU A 236 3.28 -3.98 -6.42
CA LEU A 236 1.92 -3.97 -6.96
C LEU A 236 1.90 -3.45 -8.40
N VAL A 237 2.65 -2.38 -8.70
CA VAL A 237 2.83 -1.86 -10.07
C VAL A 237 3.39 -2.95 -10.98
N GLU A 238 4.43 -3.66 -10.56
CA GLU A 238 5.03 -4.76 -11.32
C GLU A 238 4.00 -5.83 -11.66
N SER A 239 3.25 -6.31 -10.68
CA SER A 239 2.25 -7.35 -10.89
C SER A 239 1.15 -6.93 -11.87
N ILE A 240 0.75 -5.65 -11.84
CA ILE A 240 -0.22 -5.09 -12.78
C ILE A 240 0.36 -5.03 -14.21
N LEU A 241 1.52 -4.40 -14.36
CA LEU A 241 2.10 -4.15 -15.68
C LEU A 241 2.55 -5.43 -16.39
N ARG A 242 3.07 -6.42 -15.64
CA ARG A 242 3.50 -7.72 -16.16
C ARG A 242 2.38 -8.77 -16.19
N ASP A 243 1.18 -8.46 -15.71
CA ASP A 243 0.04 -9.39 -15.57
C ASP A 243 0.43 -10.67 -14.80
N GLU A 244 1.18 -10.52 -13.70
CA GLU A 244 1.77 -11.66 -12.99
C GLU A 244 0.76 -12.50 -12.21
N LYS A 245 -0.42 -11.92 -11.90
CA LYS A 245 -1.48 -12.56 -11.08
C LYS A 245 -0.96 -13.05 -9.73
N LYS A 246 0.02 -12.33 -9.19
CA LYS A 246 0.59 -12.61 -7.86
C LYS A 246 -0.45 -12.38 -6.77
N LEU A 247 -0.30 -13.17 -5.72
CA LEU A 247 -1.07 -13.01 -4.49
C LEU A 247 -0.44 -11.95 -3.61
N PHE A 248 -1.24 -10.94 -3.26
CA PHE A 248 -0.90 -9.93 -2.27
C PHE A 248 -2.02 -9.82 -1.24
N THR A 249 -1.72 -9.24 -0.09
CA THR A 249 -2.76 -8.73 0.81
C THR A 249 -2.93 -7.25 0.55
N CYS A 250 -4.10 -6.86 0.07
CA CYS A 250 -4.42 -5.48 -0.25
C CYS A 250 -5.76 -5.07 0.35
N CYS A 251 -5.88 -3.78 0.67
CA CYS A 251 -7.15 -3.18 1.04
C CYS A 251 -8.00 -3.01 -0.22
N VAL A 252 -9.09 -3.75 -0.31
CA VAL A 252 -10.01 -3.74 -1.45
C VAL A 252 -11.45 -3.74 -0.97
N SER A 253 -12.37 -3.32 -1.85
CA SER A 253 -13.80 -3.29 -1.56
C SER A 253 -14.38 -4.68 -1.37
N LEU A 254 -14.98 -4.94 -0.21
CA LEU A 254 -15.67 -6.18 0.14
C LEU A 254 -17.17 -6.07 -0.08
N ASN A 255 -17.79 -7.15 -0.57
CA ASN A 255 -19.22 -7.27 -0.80
C ASN A 255 -19.77 -8.63 -0.34
N GLY A 256 -19.40 -9.05 0.86
CA GLY A 256 -19.79 -10.31 1.49
C GLY A 256 -18.60 -11.18 1.87
N GLU A 257 -17.45 -10.96 1.25
CA GLU A 257 -16.23 -11.70 1.55
C GLU A 257 -15.81 -11.46 3.01
N TYR A 258 -15.34 -12.52 3.67
CA TYR A 258 -14.97 -12.50 5.09
C TYR A 258 -16.08 -11.99 6.01
N GLY A 259 -17.36 -12.12 5.58
CA GLY A 259 -18.52 -11.62 6.32
C GLY A 259 -18.64 -10.09 6.36
N GLN A 260 -17.91 -9.36 5.51
CA GLN A 260 -17.90 -7.91 5.50
C GLN A 260 -18.50 -7.35 4.20
N LYS A 261 -19.17 -6.21 4.30
CA LYS A 261 -19.82 -5.53 3.18
C LYS A 261 -19.66 -4.02 3.31
N ASP A 262 -19.58 -3.34 2.17
CA ASP A 262 -19.49 -1.87 2.07
C ASP A 262 -18.32 -1.30 2.91
N ILE A 263 -17.15 -1.86 2.69
CA ILE A 263 -15.90 -1.45 3.34
C ILE A 263 -14.72 -1.81 2.44
N CYS A 264 -13.65 -1.04 2.51
CA CYS A 264 -12.35 -1.45 2.00
C CYS A 264 -11.50 -1.96 3.17
N LEU A 265 -10.98 -3.18 3.05
CA LEU A 265 -10.22 -3.85 4.11
C LEU A 265 -9.18 -4.80 3.52
N GLY A 266 -8.09 -5.01 4.24
CA GLY A 266 -6.99 -5.87 3.81
C GLY A 266 -7.35 -7.35 3.78
N VAL A 267 -7.32 -7.94 2.59
CA VAL A 267 -7.58 -9.37 2.35
C VAL A 267 -6.65 -9.91 1.27
N PRO A 268 -6.42 -11.23 1.20
CA PRO A 268 -5.65 -11.84 0.13
C PRO A 268 -6.35 -11.69 -1.22
N VAL A 269 -5.63 -11.12 -2.19
CA VAL A 269 -6.14 -10.89 -3.55
C VAL A 269 -5.09 -11.24 -4.60
N THR A 270 -5.54 -11.67 -5.77
CA THR A 270 -4.66 -11.74 -6.94
C THR A 270 -4.63 -10.38 -7.65
N ILE A 271 -3.43 -9.93 -7.99
CA ILE A 271 -3.19 -8.67 -8.70
C ILE A 271 -2.65 -8.98 -10.09
N GLY A 272 -3.33 -8.47 -11.10
CA GLY A 272 -2.95 -8.60 -12.50
C GLY A 272 -3.28 -7.35 -13.29
N ARG A 273 -3.29 -7.47 -14.62
CA ARG A 273 -3.46 -6.34 -15.56
C ARG A 273 -4.73 -5.51 -15.33
N ASN A 274 -5.77 -6.12 -14.80
CA ASN A 274 -7.04 -5.44 -14.57
C ASN A 274 -7.16 -4.79 -13.18
N GLY A 275 -6.10 -4.80 -12.38
CA GLY A 275 -6.09 -4.43 -10.97
C GLY A 275 -6.21 -5.66 -10.08
N TRP A 276 -7.02 -5.61 -9.01
CA TRP A 276 -7.29 -6.83 -8.25
C TRP A 276 -8.37 -7.65 -8.98
N GLU A 277 -8.13 -8.96 -9.10
CA GLU A 277 -8.96 -9.82 -9.95
C GLU A 277 -9.81 -10.79 -9.15
N LYS A 278 -9.29 -11.30 -8.03
CA LYS A 278 -9.98 -12.27 -7.20
C LYS A 278 -9.58 -12.11 -5.73
N ILE A 279 -10.57 -12.08 -4.85
CA ILE A 279 -10.38 -12.24 -3.40
C ILE A 279 -10.32 -13.73 -3.09
N LEU A 280 -9.33 -14.13 -2.28
CA LEU A 280 -9.16 -15.52 -1.86
C LEU A 280 -9.56 -15.65 -0.39
N ASP A 281 -10.38 -16.65 -0.09
CA ASP A 281 -10.71 -17.00 1.28
C ASP A 281 -9.63 -17.94 1.84
N PHE A 282 -8.94 -17.49 2.88
CA PHE A 282 -7.90 -18.28 3.56
C PHE A 282 -8.45 -19.08 4.76
N GLY A 283 -9.76 -19.04 4.98
CA GLY A 283 -10.41 -19.78 6.06
C GLY A 283 -9.92 -19.30 7.43
N LEU A 284 -10.35 -18.11 7.85
CA LEU A 284 -10.07 -17.61 9.19
C LEU A 284 -10.73 -18.53 10.23
N ASP A 285 -10.00 -18.88 11.29
CA ASP A 285 -10.61 -19.57 12.43
C ASP A 285 -11.51 -18.61 13.23
N ALA A 286 -12.18 -19.12 14.26
CA ALA A 286 -13.16 -18.34 15.02
C ALA A 286 -12.54 -17.12 15.72
N GLU A 287 -11.30 -17.22 16.20
CA GLU A 287 -10.59 -16.12 16.86
C GLU A 287 -10.15 -15.08 15.82
N GLU A 288 -9.55 -15.53 14.73
CA GLU A 288 -9.14 -14.68 13.61
C GLU A 288 -10.34 -13.94 12.99
N GLN A 289 -11.49 -14.63 12.84
CA GLN A 289 -12.72 -14.02 12.32
C GLN A 289 -13.28 -12.96 13.28
N ALA A 290 -13.23 -13.20 14.60
CA ALA A 290 -13.63 -12.21 15.59
C ALA A 290 -12.72 -10.96 15.56
N LEU A 291 -11.39 -11.15 15.42
CA LEU A 291 -10.44 -10.06 15.25
C LEU A 291 -10.69 -9.31 13.95
N PHE A 292 -11.00 -10.01 12.87
CA PHE A 292 -11.30 -9.39 11.57
C PHE A 292 -12.56 -8.53 11.62
N SER A 293 -13.60 -8.99 12.29
CA SER A 293 -14.84 -8.22 12.52
C SER A 293 -14.56 -6.95 13.34
N LYS A 294 -13.79 -7.07 14.42
CA LYS A 294 -13.37 -5.93 15.25
C LYS A 294 -12.52 -4.92 14.44
N SER A 295 -11.64 -5.43 13.60
CA SER A 295 -10.84 -4.59 12.70
C SER A 295 -11.72 -3.82 11.71
N ALA A 296 -12.72 -4.49 11.13
CA ALA A 296 -13.69 -3.87 10.23
C ALA A 296 -14.49 -2.76 10.94
N ASP A 297 -14.93 -2.98 12.17
CA ASP A 297 -15.67 -1.97 12.95
C ASP A 297 -14.81 -0.73 13.23
N ALA A 298 -13.54 -0.92 13.54
CA ALA A 298 -12.60 0.18 13.73
C ALA A 298 -12.40 1.00 12.44
N VAL A 299 -12.29 0.34 11.28
CA VAL A 299 -12.17 1.02 9.98
C VAL A 299 -13.48 1.74 9.62
N ARG A 300 -14.65 1.14 9.88
CA ARG A 300 -15.95 1.81 9.67
C ARG A 300 -16.05 3.09 10.49
N SER A 301 -15.66 3.04 11.76
CA SER A 301 -15.65 4.23 12.63
C SER A 301 -14.78 5.36 12.06
N MET A 302 -13.67 5.03 11.39
CA MET A 302 -12.85 6.03 10.69
C MET A 302 -13.52 6.53 9.40
N ASN A 303 -14.19 5.65 8.66
CA ASN A 303 -14.92 6.04 7.44
C ASN A 303 -16.13 6.93 7.75
N ASP A 304 -16.74 6.80 8.93
CA ASP A 304 -17.87 7.66 9.34
C ASP A 304 -17.46 9.15 9.42
N VAL A 305 -16.19 9.44 9.70
CA VAL A 305 -15.67 10.82 9.66
C VAL A 305 -15.82 11.44 8.25
N LEU A 306 -15.71 10.63 7.18
CA LEU A 306 -15.88 11.13 5.81
C LEU A 306 -17.28 11.64 5.51
N LYS A 307 -18.30 11.21 6.28
CA LYS A 307 -19.69 11.66 6.12
C LYS A 307 -19.92 13.09 6.67
N THR A 308 -18.97 13.57 7.45
CA THR A 308 -19.03 14.90 8.07
C THR A 308 -18.21 15.95 7.32
N LEU A 309 -17.53 15.55 6.25
CA LEU A 309 -16.71 16.39 5.37
C LEU A 309 -17.48 16.77 4.10
#